data_d50b292ebfd4c99cd395f5577da496e8
#
_entry.id   d50b292ebfd4c99cd395f5577da496e8
#
_cell.length_a   1.000
_cell.length_b   1.000
_cell.length_c   1.000
_cell.angle_alpha   90.00
_cell.angle_beta   90.00
_cell.angle_gamma   90.00
#
_symmetry.space_group_name_H-M   'P 1'
#
loop_
_entity.id
_entity.type
_entity.pdbx_description
1 polymer ?
#
loop_
_entity_poly.entity_id
_entity_poly.type
_entity_poly.pdbx_seq_one_letter_code
_entity_poly.pdbx_strand_id
1 'polypeptide(L)'
;MKKILITFLISFLLASSVSADTDGENSLSKKSKPVKDCFESLNRATFSLNQGLDKHIFKPVAKSYRSLPSPLRNGTSNALVNLSSLITIPNNILQGEFKTAGINTGRFAVNTTVGILGIFDVAEKMGFSKYEKEDYGQTLGKWGVGP
;
A
#
# COMPACT_ATOMS: atom_id res chain seq x y z
N MET A 1 27.28 3.20 9.86
CA MET A 1 25.90 2.66 9.75
C MET A 1 24.81 3.68 10.07
N LYS A 2 24.87 4.43 11.18
CA LYS A 2 23.84 5.45 11.53
C LYS A 2 23.67 6.56 10.46
N LYS A 3 24.74 7.02 9.81
CA LYS A 3 24.67 8.08 8.77
C LYS A 3 24.00 7.61 7.48
N ILE A 4 24.16 6.34 7.10
CA ILE A 4 23.52 5.75 5.91
C ILE A 4 22.01 5.59 6.14
N LEU A 5 21.60 5.23 7.36
CA LEU A 5 20.19 5.08 7.71
C LEU A 5 19.44 6.43 7.67
N ILE A 6 20.10 7.51 8.13
CA ILE A 6 19.54 8.86 8.12
C ILE A 6 19.40 9.38 6.68
N THR A 7 20.37 9.10 5.81
CA THR A 7 20.32 9.49 4.40
C THR A 7 19.20 8.75 3.66
N PHE A 8 18.96 7.48 4.00
CA PHE A 8 17.87 6.68 3.43
C PHE A 8 16.49 7.17 3.91
N LEU A 9 16.40 7.59 5.18
CA LEU A 9 15.15 8.12 5.75
C LEU A 9 14.79 9.49 5.13
N ILE A 10 15.79 10.36 4.92
CA ILE A 10 15.58 11.68 4.29
C ILE A 10 15.21 11.52 2.81
N SER A 11 15.76 10.54 2.11
CA SER A 11 15.39 10.26 0.70
C SER A 11 13.95 9.75 0.56
N PHE A 12 13.40 9.09 1.58
CA PHE A 12 12.03 8.59 1.59
C PHE A 12 11.00 9.69 1.87
N LEU A 13 11.40 10.74 2.60
CA LEU A 13 10.54 11.90 2.91
C LEU A 13 10.39 12.90 1.75
N LEU A 14 11.24 12.81 0.72
CA LEU A 14 11.18 13.68 -0.46
C LEU A 14 10.39 13.09 -1.63
N ALA A 15 9.74 11.95 -1.45
CA ALA A 15 8.75 11.42 -2.40
C ALA A 15 7.44 12.22 -2.29
N SER A 16 7.54 13.51 -2.60
CA SER A 16 6.38 14.41 -2.66
C SER A 16 5.42 13.96 -3.76
N SER A 17 4.18 13.87 -3.38
CA SER A 17 2.98 13.67 -4.18
C SER A 17 3.06 14.27 -5.59
N VAL A 18 3.18 13.43 -6.59
CA VAL A 18 2.76 13.78 -7.95
C VAL A 18 1.24 13.74 -7.96
N SER A 19 0.59 14.89 -7.93
CA SER A 19 -0.83 15.01 -8.22
C SER A 19 -1.01 14.59 -9.68
N ALA A 20 -1.63 13.45 -9.92
CA ALA A 20 -2.10 13.08 -11.25
C ALA A 20 -3.33 13.93 -11.56
N ASP A 21 -3.14 14.98 -12.34
CA ASP A 21 -4.22 15.77 -12.90
C ASP A 21 -4.93 14.93 -13.97
N THR A 22 -6.22 14.72 -13.80
CA THR A 22 -7.04 13.86 -14.68
C THR A 22 -7.47 14.55 -15.98
N ASP A 23 -7.01 15.76 -16.25
CA ASP A 23 -7.36 16.51 -17.45
C ASP A 23 -6.45 16.25 -18.68
N GLY A 24 -5.71 15.12 -18.65
CA GLY A 24 -4.61 14.81 -19.57
C GLY A 24 -4.97 14.45 -21.01
N GLU A 25 -6.23 14.24 -21.38
CA GLU A 25 -6.54 13.78 -22.74
C GLU A 25 -6.54 14.87 -23.82
N ASN A 26 -6.72 16.15 -23.45
CA ASN A 26 -6.74 17.26 -24.41
C ASN A 26 -5.42 18.05 -24.55
N SER A 27 -4.39 17.70 -23.77
CA SER A 27 -3.11 18.43 -23.77
C SER A 27 -2.04 17.85 -24.70
N LEU A 28 -2.26 16.69 -25.30
CA LEU A 28 -1.25 16.02 -26.15
C LEU A 28 -0.98 16.72 -27.50
N SER A 29 -1.76 17.74 -27.85
CA SER A 29 -1.63 18.47 -29.11
C SER A 29 -0.77 19.75 -29.04
N LYS A 30 -0.43 20.26 -27.87
CA LYS A 30 0.47 21.41 -27.73
C LYS A 30 1.88 20.94 -27.46
N LYS A 31 2.83 21.23 -28.38
CA LYS A 31 4.28 21.13 -28.12
C LYS A 31 4.59 21.84 -26.81
N SER A 32 4.62 21.10 -25.72
CA SER A 32 5.06 21.60 -24.43
C SER A 32 6.52 21.99 -24.54
N LYS A 33 6.87 23.21 -24.15
CA LYS A 33 8.27 23.61 -23.98
C LYS A 33 8.92 22.61 -23.02
N PRO A 34 10.15 22.16 -23.29
CA PRO A 34 10.81 21.24 -22.38
C PRO A 34 10.91 21.88 -20.99
N VAL A 35 10.18 21.32 -20.04
CA VAL A 35 10.27 21.73 -18.64
C VAL A 35 11.65 21.29 -18.16
N LYS A 36 12.47 22.23 -17.68
CA LYS A 36 13.75 21.91 -17.04
C LYS A 36 13.46 21.14 -15.76
N ASP A 37 13.60 19.82 -15.81
CA ASP A 37 13.53 18.98 -14.63
C ASP A 37 14.89 19.00 -13.94
N CYS A 38 14.95 19.53 -12.71
CA CYS A 38 16.19 19.61 -11.93
C CYS A 38 16.76 18.23 -11.56
N PHE A 39 15.93 17.19 -11.61
CA PHE A 39 16.29 15.82 -11.27
C PHE A 39 16.10 14.84 -12.43
N GLU A 40 16.17 15.32 -13.68
CA GLU A 40 15.88 14.50 -14.87
C GLU A 40 16.67 13.19 -14.91
N SER A 41 17.97 13.22 -14.60
CA SER A 41 18.80 12.02 -14.62
C SER A 41 18.39 11.00 -13.55
N LEU A 42 18.03 11.47 -12.35
CA LEU A 42 17.55 10.63 -11.26
C LEU A 42 16.17 10.05 -11.59
N ASN A 43 15.27 10.87 -12.10
CA ASN A 43 13.93 10.45 -12.50
C ASN A 43 13.99 9.42 -13.62
N ARG A 44 14.85 9.61 -14.63
CA ARG A 44 15.09 8.63 -15.70
C ARG A 44 15.67 7.32 -15.19
N ALA A 45 16.64 7.38 -14.27
CA ALA A 45 17.22 6.20 -13.65
C ALA A 45 16.18 5.40 -12.84
N THR A 46 15.39 6.11 -12.01
CA THR A 46 14.30 5.52 -11.22
C THR A 46 13.23 4.90 -12.13
N PHE A 47 12.83 5.61 -13.18
CA PHE A 47 11.87 5.09 -14.16
C PHE A 47 12.39 3.83 -14.86
N SER A 48 13.66 3.85 -15.30
CA SER A 48 14.30 2.68 -15.94
C SER A 48 14.37 1.49 -14.99
N LEU A 49 14.72 1.71 -13.71
CA LEU A 49 14.73 0.68 -12.68
C LEU A 49 13.32 0.10 -12.49
N ASN A 50 12.32 0.95 -12.30
CA ASN A 50 10.93 0.53 -12.11
C ASN A 50 10.41 -0.26 -13.32
N GLN A 51 10.73 0.20 -14.54
CA GLN A 51 10.34 -0.50 -15.76
C GLN A 51 11.04 -1.86 -15.89
N GLY A 52 12.32 -1.94 -15.49
CA GLY A 52 13.07 -3.19 -15.42
C GLY A 52 12.44 -4.18 -14.41
N LEU A 53 12.14 -3.71 -13.20
CA LEU A 53 11.47 -4.50 -12.18
C LEU A 53 10.07 -4.96 -12.64
N ASP A 54 9.29 -4.07 -13.25
CA ASP A 54 7.96 -4.43 -13.78
C ASP A 54 8.06 -5.53 -14.83
N LYS A 55 8.95 -5.37 -15.79
CA LYS A 55 9.11 -6.32 -16.91
C LYS A 55 9.62 -7.69 -16.45
N HIS A 56 10.61 -7.71 -15.56
CA HIS A 56 11.33 -8.95 -15.24
C HIS A 56 10.83 -9.65 -13.97
N ILE A 57 10.15 -8.91 -13.08
CA ILE A 57 9.70 -9.45 -11.79
C ILE A 57 8.18 -9.33 -11.67
N PHE A 58 7.62 -8.10 -11.69
CA PHE A 58 6.21 -7.92 -11.35
C PHE A 58 5.26 -8.51 -12.38
N LYS A 59 5.52 -8.33 -13.68
CA LYS A 59 4.67 -8.92 -14.73
C LYS A 59 4.66 -10.44 -14.72
N PRO A 60 5.81 -11.14 -14.67
CA PRO A 60 5.83 -12.61 -14.56
C PRO A 60 5.11 -13.11 -13.30
N VAL A 61 5.39 -12.49 -12.15
CA VAL A 61 4.74 -12.85 -10.87
C VAL A 61 3.23 -12.63 -10.94
N ALA A 62 2.79 -11.47 -11.43
CA ALA A 62 1.36 -11.16 -11.58
C ALA A 62 0.67 -12.12 -12.55
N LYS A 63 1.33 -12.50 -13.65
CA LYS A 63 0.79 -13.47 -14.60
C LYS A 63 0.64 -14.85 -13.96
N SER A 64 1.66 -15.30 -13.24
CA SER A 64 1.62 -16.57 -12.50
C SER A 64 0.54 -16.56 -11.41
N TYR A 65 0.41 -15.47 -10.66
CA TYR A 65 -0.63 -15.32 -9.65
C TYR A 65 -2.04 -15.37 -10.26
N ARG A 66 -2.25 -14.73 -11.41
CA ARG A 66 -3.56 -14.75 -12.11
C ARG A 66 -3.94 -16.13 -12.62
N SER A 67 -2.98 -17.02 -12.89
CA SER A 67 -3.24 -18.39 -13.34
C SER A 67 -3.64 -19.33 -12.19
N LEU A 68 -3.49 -18.91 -10.92
CA LEU A 68 -3.89 -19.70 -9.77
C LEU A 68 -5.42 -19.84 -9.70
N PRO A 69 -5.93 -21.00 -9.25
CA PRO A 69 -7.36 -21.18 -8.95
C PRO A 69 -7.87 -20.17 -7.93
N SER A 70 -9.15 -19.80 -8.04
CA SER A 70 -9.78 -18.79 -7.17
C SER A 70 -9.57 -19.04 -5.68
N PRO A 71 -9.67 -20.29 -5.15
CA PRO A 71 -9.44 -20.53 -3.73
C PRO A 71 -8.05 -20.14 -3.25
N LEU A 72 -7.02 -20.40 -4.05
CA LEU A 72 -5.63 -20.03 -3.72
C LEU A 72 -5.42 -18.51 -3.76
N ARG A 73 -5.99 -17.84 -4.76
CA ARG A 73 -5.95 -16.37 -4.84
C ARG A 73 -6.66 -15.71 -3.66
N ASN A 74 -7.85 -16.23 -3.30
CA ASN A 74 -8.61 -15.72 -2.17
C ASN A 74 -7.85 -15.95 -0.86
N GLY A 75 -7.29 -17.14 -0.65
CA GLY A 75 -6.47 -17.45 0.52
C GLY A 75 -5.26 -16.53 0.65
N THR A 76 -4.54 -16.30 -0.44
CA THR A 76 -3.41 -15.35 -0.45
C THR A 76 -3.87 -13.93 -0.13
N SER A 77 -4.98 -13.47 -0.73
CA SER A 77 -5.55 -12.15 -0.47
C SER A 77 -5.94 -12.00 1.01
N ASN A 78 -6.63 -13.00 1.58
CA ASN A 78 -7.03 -13.00 2.98
C ASN A 78 -5.81 -12.95 3.93
N ALA A 79 -4.77 -13.73 3.64
CA ALA A 79 -3.54 -13.72 4.42
C ALA A 79 -2.85 -12.36 4.38
N LEU A 80 -2.80 -11.70 3.22
CA LEU A 80 -2.25 -10.35 3.08
C LEU A 80 -3.08 -9.31 3.83
N VAL A 81 -4.41 -9.41 3.78
CA VAL A 81 -5.32 -8.56 4.57
C VAL A 81 -5.09 -8.78 6.07
N ASN A 82 -4.96 -10.02 6.49
CA ASN A 82 -4.65 -10.34 7.90
C ASN A 82 -3.32 -9.73 8.33
N LEU A 83 -2.28 -9.82 7.49
CA LEU A 83 -0.98 -9.19 7.75
C LEU A 83 -1.08 -7.66 7.80
N SER A 84 -1.92 -7.06 6.96
CA SER A 84 -2.17 -5.61 6.95
C SER A 84 -2.77 -5.12 8.27
N SER A 85 -3.41 -6.00 9.04
CA SER A 85 -3.94 -5.65 10.37
C SER A 85 -2.85 -5.17 11.33
N LEU A 86 -1.60 -5.61 11.16
CA LEU A 86 -0.46 -5.12 11.95
C LEU A 86 -0.19 -3.62 11.75
N ILE A 87 -0.61 -3.06 10.62
CA ILE A 87 -0.53 -1.63 10.32
C ILE A 87 -1.85 -0.95 10.68
N THR A 88 -2.97 -1.56 10.33
CA THR A 88 -4.31 -0.98 10.54
C THR A 88 -4.65 -0.81 12.02
N ILE A 89 -4.36 -1.80 12.87
CA ILE A 89 -4.71 -1.74 14.30
C ILE A 89 -4.03 -0.57 15.01
N PRO A 90 -2.70 -0.35 14.89
CA PRO A 90 -2.06 0.84 15.46
C PRO A 90 -2.64 2.15 14.91
N ASN A 91 -2.96 2.21 13.62
CA ASN A 91 -3.54 3.41 13.03
C ASN A 91 -4.95 3.69 13.56
N ASN A 92 -5.81 2.68 13.73
CA ASN A 92 -7.10 2.86 14.40
C ASN A 92 -6.93 3.45 15.82
N ILE A 93 -5.94 2.96 16.59
CA ILE A 93 -5.64 3.50 17.93
C ILE A 93 -5.19 4.96 17.85
N LEU A 94 -4.25 5.28 16.97
CA LEU A 94 -3.74 6.63 16.76
C LEU A 94 -4.82 7.62 16.28
N GLN A 95 -5.83 7.11 15.59
CA GLN A 95 -6.99 7.88 15.14
C GLN A 95 -8.09 8.00 16.19
N GLY A 96 -7.95 7.34 17.36
CA GLY A 96 -8.96 7.32 18.44
C GLY A 96 -10.12 6.35 18.18
N GLU A 97 -10.00 5.47 17.20
CA GLU A 97 -11.04 4.51 16.81
C GLU A 97 -10.91 3.19 17.58
N PHE A 98 -10.98 3.26 18.91
CA PHE A 98 -10.72 2.11 19.78
C PHE A 98 -11.68 0.93 19.54
N LYS A 99 -12.93 1.20 19.17
CA LYS A 99 -13.90 0.15 18.84
C LYS A 99 -13.45 -0.63 17.60
N THR A 100 -13.08 0.08 16.55
CA THR A 100 -12.58 -0.52 15.29
C THR A 100 -11.26 -1.26 15.52
N ALA A 101 -10.35 -0.67 16.33
CA ALA A 101 -9.12 -1.31 16.74
C ALA A 101 -9.38 -2.65 17.45
N GLY A 102 -10.34 -2.70 18.37
CA GLY A 102 -10.74 -3.91 19.09
C GLY A 102 -11.30 -4.99 18.14
N ILE A 103 -12.19 -4.59 17.23
CA ILE A 103 -12.76 -5.50 16.21
C ILE A 103 -11.63 -6.06 15.32
N ASN A 104 -10.75 -5.20 14.79
CA ASN A 104 -9.65 -5.63 13.92
C ASN A 104 -8.64 -6.51 14.66
N THR A 105 -8.40 -6.26 15.96
CA THR A 105 -7.58 -7.14 16.81
C THR A 105 -8.22 -8.51 16.97
N GLY A 106 -9.53 -8.59 17.21
CA GLY A 106 -10.28 -9.84 17.29
C GLY A 106 -10.23 -10.61 15.96
N ARG A 107 -10.45 -9.92 14.83
CA ARG A 107 -10.32 -10.51 13.49
C ARG A 107 -8.93 -11.08 13.26
N PHE A 108 -7.89 -10.29 13.56
CA PHE A 108 -6.50 -10.72 13.41
C PHE A 108 -6.20 -11.98 14.24
N ALA A 109 -6.61 -12.01 15.50
CA ALA A 109 -6.39 -13.16 16.39
C ALA A 109 -7.11 -14.42 15.88
N VAL A 110 -8.40 -14.32 15.51
CA VAL A 110 -9.20 -15.44 14.99
C VAL A 110 -8.65 -15.93 13.66
N ASN A 111 -8.38 -15.03 12.72
CA ASN A 111 -7.89 -15.41 11.40
C ASN A 111 -6.47 -15.95 11.45
N THR A 112 -5.62 -15.48 12.38
CA THR A 112 -4.26 -16.01 12.53
C THR A 112 -4.26 -17.41 13.14
N THR A 113 -5.13 -17.67 14.13
CA THR A 113 -5.15 -18.95 14.85
C THR A 113 -6.03 -19.98 14.15
N VAL A 114 -7.33 -19.70 14.01
CA VAL A 114 -8.31 -20.62 13.41
C VAL A 114 -8.29 -20.55 11.88
N GLY A 115 -8.00 -19.38 11.32
CA GLY A 115 -7.94 -19.13 9.87
C GLY A 115 -6.61 -19.51 9.22
N ILE A 116 -5.71 -20.18 9.92
CA ILE A 116 -4.38 -20.62 9.43
C ILE A 116 -3.61 -19.43 8.85
N LEU A 117 -3.10 -18.56 9.72
CA LEU A 117 -2.37 -17.33 9.38
C LEU A 117 -3.16 -16.36 8.46
N GLY A 118 -4.50 -16.46 8.52
CA GLY A 118 -5.37 -15.58 7.75
C GLY A 118 -5.71 -16.06 6.35
N ILE A 119 -5.33 -17.29 5.96
CA ILE A 119 -5.73 -17.87 4.66
C ILE A 119 -7.26 -17.97 4.58
N PHE A 120 -7.91 -18.31 5.68
CA PHE A 120 -9.36 -18.35 5.78
C PHE A 120 -9.85 -17.17 6.63
N ASP A 121 -10.78 -16.37 6.11
CA ASP A 121 -11.44 -15.32 6.89
C ASP A 121 -12.54 -15.94 7.75
N VAL A 122 -12.14 -16.53 8.86
CA VAL A 122 -13.04 -17.16 9.84
C VAL A 122 -13.79 -16.09 10.63
N ALA A 123 -13.15 -14.96 10.91
CA ALA A 123 -13.75 -13.86 11.63
C ALA A 123 -14.99 -13.30 10.91
N GLU A 124 -14.96 -13.19 9.59
CA GLU A 124 -16.14 -12.79 8.81
C GLU A 124 -17.31 -13.78 9.01
N LYS A 125 -17.02 -15.08 8.99
CA LYS A 125 -18.03 -16.14 9.21
C LYS A 125 -18.57 -16.14 10.63
N MET A 126 -17.80 -15.65 11.59
CA MET A 126 -18.23 -15.48 12.99
C MET A 126 -19.02 -14.20 13.25
N GLY A 127 -19.25 -13.38 12.20
CA GLY A 127 -20.07 -12.17 12.29
C GLY A 127 -19.29 -10.90 12.71
N PHE A 128 -17.97 -10.92 12.67
CA PHE A 128 -17.20 -9.69 12.85
C PHE A 128 -17.51 -8.71 11.72
N SER A 129 -17.52 -7.42 12.02
CA SER A 129 -17.66 -6.37 11.01
C SER A 129 -16.58 -6.48 9.95
N LYS A 130 -16.86 -5.99 8.74
CA LYS A 130 -15.90 -5.99 7.64
C LYS A 130 -14.60 -5.28 8.04
N TYR A 131 -13.49 -5.78 7.50
CA TYR A 131 -12.20 -5.16 7.66
C TYR A 131 -12.14 -3.85 6.87
N GLU A 132 -11.78 -2.78 7.54
CA GLU A 132 -11.50 -1.48 6.95
C GLU A 132 -10.00 -1.21 7.10
N LYS A 133 -9.34 -0.97 5.99
CA LYS A 133 -7.89 -0.76 5.97
C LYS A 133 -7.58 0.68 6.36
N GLU A 134 -6.71 0.84 7.34
CA GLU A 134 -6.17 2.12 7.76
C GLU A 134 -4.65 2.16 7.60
N ASP A 135 -4.12 3.33 7.28
CA ASP A 135 -2.70 3.57 7.12
C ASP A 135 -2.25 4.89 7.76
N TYR A 136 -0.94 5.11 7.79
CA TYR A 136 -0.35 6.30 8.42
C TYR A 136 -0.70 7.60 7.67
N GLY A 137 -0.93 7.55 6.35
CA GLY A 137 -1.35 8.71 5.58
C GLY A 137 -2.73 9.19 6.01
N GLN A 138 -3.68 8.27 6.18
CA GLN A 138 -5.02 8.56 6.70
C GLN A 138 -4.94 9.09 8.15
N THR A 139 -4.08 8.52 8.98
CA THR A 139 -3.86 8.99 10.35
C THR A 139 -3.36 10.42 10.37
N LEU A 140 -2.35 10.75 9.57
CA LEU A 140 -1.83 12.12 9.45
C LEU A 140 -2.90 13.08 8.92
N GLY A 141 -3.68 12.69 7.91
CA GLY A 141 -4.80 13.46 7.39
C GLY A 141 -5.85 13.74 8.47
N LYS A 142 -6.18 12.74 9.30
CA LYS A 142 -7.12 12.91 10.43
C LYS A 142 -6.59 13.87 11.49
N TRP A 143 -5.28 13.96 11.66
CA TRP A 143 -4.64 14.93 12.56
C TRP A 143 -4.49 16.33 11.95
N GLY A 144 -4.95 16.53 10.71
CA GLY A 144 -4.87 17.82 10.02
C GLY A 144 -3.51 18.10 9.39
N VAL A 145 -2.65 17.10 9.30
CA VAL A 145 -1.40 17.18 8.53
C VAL A 145 -1.76 16.86 7.08
N GLY A 146 -2.10 17.90 6.32
CA GLY A 146 -2.42 17.79 4.90
C GLY A 146 -1.21 18.06 3.99
N PRO A 147 -1.35 17.75 2.69
CA PRO A 147 -0.37 18.16 1.69
C PRO A 147 -0.32 19.67 1.50
#